data_c2872f60b431474844caa07172963fa3
#
_entry.id   c2872f60b431474844caa07172963fa3
#
_cell.length_a   1.000
_cell.length_b   1.000
_cell.length_c   1.000
_cell.angle_alpha   90.00
_cell.angle_beta   90.00
_cell.angle_gamma   90.00
#
_symmetry.space_group_name_H-M   'P 1'
#
loop_
_entity.id
_entity.type
_entity.pdbx_description
1 polymer ?
#
loop_
_entity_poly.entity_id
_entity_poly.type
_entity_poly.pdbx_seq_one_letter_code
_entity_poly.pdbx_strand_id
1 'polypeptide(L)'
;MISAPVRVARPDDVTEVVRVTNLAYVVESFFIDGERTDEAEARALMAHPQSTFLVIDDPAVKGRLLASVYAETHGDRGYFAMLAVDPAHQGTGLARRLIQAVEDHCRTAGCSHLDLDMINLRTELPAFYARFGFQQIGTAEMGDRHKLLQECYRIKMSKPL
;
A
#
# COMPACT_ATOMS: atom_id res chain seq x y z
N MET A 1 -11.62 18.74 5.25
CA MET A 1 -11.72 17.28 5.06
C MET A 1 -11.74 16.96 3.58
N ILE A 2 -10.97 15.98 3.14
CA ILE A 2 -10.96 15.56 1.75
C ILE A 2 -12.12 14.60 1.52
N SER A 3 -13.04 14.99 0.63
CA SER A 3 -14.29 14.24 0.39
C SER A 3 -14.25 13.34 -0.84
N ALA A 4 -13.19 13.38 -1.65
CA ALA A 4 -13.07 12.53 -2.83
C ALA A 4 -13.18 11.04 -2.44
N PRO A 5 -13.98 10.22 -3.16
CA PRO A 5 -14.15 8.81 -2.82
C PRO A 5 -12.90 8.00 -3.16
N VAL A 6 -12.80 6.82 -2.53
CA VAL A 6 -11.86 5.78 -2.98
C VAL A 6 -12.43 5.16 -4.24
N ARG A 7 -11.59 5.00 -5.26
CA ARG A 7 -11.97 4.35 -6.52
C ARG A 7 -10.88 3.41 -7.01
N VAL A 8 -11.22 2.53 -7.92
CA VAL A 8 -10.25 1.67 -8.62
C VAL A 8 -9.44 2.53 -9.60
N ALA A 9 -8.12 2.33 -9.62
CA ALA A 9 -7.25 3.01 -10.57
C ALA A 9 -7.51 2.52 -12.00
N ARG A 10 -7.42 3.45 -12.94
CA ARG A 10 -7.46 3.17 -14.38
C ARG A 10 -6.04 3.14 -14.94
N PRO A 11 -5.82 2.54 -16.12
CA PRO A 11 -4.48 2.53 -16.74
C PRO A 11 -3.84 3.92 -16.85
N ASP A 12 -4.64 4.97 -17.08
CA ASP A 12 -4.14 6.35 -17.16
C ASP A 12 -3.64 6.90 -15.81
N ASP A 13 -3.97 6.27 -14.71
CA ASP A 13 -3.52 6.70 -13.37
C ASP A 13 -2.08 6.25 -13.07
N VAL A 14 -1.47 5.41 -13.90
CA VAL A 14 -0.19 4.76 -13.57
C VAL A 14 0.91 5.74 -13.18
N THR A 15 1.07 6.83 -13.91
CA THR A 15 2.10 7.84 -13.64
C THR A 15 1.90 8.45 -12.25
N GLU A 16 0.66 8.76 -11.88
CA GLU A 16 0.33 9.33 -10.57
C GLU A 16 0.42 8.31 -9.44
N VAL A 17 0.05 7.04 -9.69
CA VAL A 17 0.26 5.96 -8.73
C VAL A 17 1.74 5.84 -8.39
N VAL A 18 2.60 5.83 -9.41
CA VAL A 18 4.06 5.77 -9.23
C VAL A 18 4.57 7.00 -8.47
N ARG A 19 4.12 8.19 -8.87
CA ARG A 19 4.54 9.45 -8.23
C ARG A 19 4.22 9.46 -6.74
N VAL A 20 2.96 9.21 -6.37
CA VAL A 20 2.55 9.29 -4.97
C VAL A 20 3.18 8.17 -4.13
N THR A 21 3.34 6.99 -4.71
CA THR A 21 4.01 5.87 -4.03
C THR A 21 5.46 6.21 -3.72
N ASN A 22 6.23 6.62 -4.72
CA ASN A 22 7.65 6.92 -4.53
C ASN A 22 7.85 8.10 -3.59
N LEU A 23 7.00 9.11 -3.66
CA LEU A 23 7.05 10.26 -2.77
C LEU A 23 6.82 9.86 -1.31
N ALA A 24 5.83 9.01 -1.05
CA ALA A 24 5.52 8.52 0.30
C ALA A 24 6.63 7.60 0.86
N TYR A 25 7.32 6.86 0.00
CA TYR A 25 8.35 5.90 0.40
C TYR A 25 9.77 6.49 0.47
N VAL A 26 9.95 7.77 0.21
CA VAL A 26 11.24 8.46 0.44
C VAL A 26 11.74 8.24 1.88
N VAL A 27 10.84 8.09 2.85
CA VAL A 27 11.17 7.79 4.24
C VAL A 27 11.98 6.49 4.41
N GLU A 28 11.95 5.58 3.44
CA GLU A 28 12.71 4.32 3.45
C GLU A 28 14.10 4.45 2.80
N SER A 29 14.48 5.61 2.30
CA SER A 29 15.74 5.81 1.58
C SER A 29 16.99 5.57 2.43
N PHE A 30 16.88 5.53 3.76
CA PHE A 30 18.03 5.26 4.63
C PHE A 30 18.40 3.77 4.67
N PHE A 31 17.55 2.87 4.18
CA PHE A 31 17.85 1.43 4.14
C PHE A 31 17.57 0.75 2.80
N ILE A 32 16.88 1.42 1.87
CA ILE A 32 16.67 0.93 0.50
C ILE A 32 17.21 1.97 -0.46
N ASP A 33 18.07 1.55 -1.39
CA ASP A 33 18.53 2.38 -2.49
C ASP A 33 17.54 2.29 -3.65
N GLY A 34 17.19 3.44 -4.22
CA GLY A 34 16.26 3.53 -5.33
C GLY A 34 14.81 3.77 -4.94
N GLU A 35 13.98 3.88 -5.94
CA GLU A 35 12.55 4.15 -5.78
C GLU A 35 11.77 2.89 -5.42
N ARG A 36 10.61 3.07 -4.80
CA ARG A 36 9.76 1.96 -4.36
C ARG A 36 9.16 1.19 -5.55
N THR A 37 8.82 1.88 -6.61
CA THR A 37 8.21 1.28 -7.80
C THR A 37 8.51 2.11 -9.05
N ASP A 38 8.17 1.56 -10.21
CA ASP A 38 8.24 2.24 -11.49
C ASP A 38 7.00 1.96 -12.34
N GLU A 39 6.87 2.62 -13.48
CA GLU A 39 5.70 2.45 -14.35
C GLU A 39 5.57 1.02 -14.89
N ALA A 40 6.67 0.36 -15.21
CA ALA A 40 6.64 -1.02 -15.73
C ALA A 40 6.07 -1.98 -14.69
N GLU A 41 6.53 -1.88 -13.44
CA GLU A 41 6.00 -2.68 -12.34
C GLU A 41 4.52 -2.36 -12.07
N ALA A 42 4.17 -1.09 -11.99
CA ALA A 42 2.79 -0.68 -11.71
C ALA A 42 1.83 -1.16 -12.80
N ARG A 43 2.22 -1.07 -14.08
CA ARG A 43 1.41 -1.59 -15.19
C ARG A 43 1.24 -3.10 -15.13
N ALA A 44 2.30 -3.83 -14.81
CA ALA A 44 2.25 -5.29 -14.67
C ALA A 44 1.30 -5.71 -13.54
N LEU A 45 1.36 -5.00 -12.41
CA LEU A 45 0.46 -5.25 -11.28
C LEU A 45 -0.99 -4.91 -11.63
N MET A 46 -1.24 -3.81 -12.32
CA MET A 46 -2.60 -3.43 -12.77
C MET A 46 -3.19 -4.45 -13.75
N ALA A 47 -2.37 -5.09 -14.57
CA ALA A 47 -2.80 -6.07 -15.56
C ALA A 47 -3.11 -7.44 -14.96
N HIS A 48 -2.65 -7.71 -13.74
CA HIS A 48 -2.85 -9.01 -13.11
C HIS A 48 -4.32 -9.15 -12.64
N PRO A 49 -5.01 -10.26 -12.99
CA PRO A 49 -6.46 -10.37 -12.77
C PRO A 49 -6.88 -10.38 -11.29
N GLN A 50 -5.99 -10.73 -10.38
CA GLN A 50 -6.27 -10.80 -8.94
C GLN A 50 -5.79 -9.56 -8.19
N SER A 51 -5.30 -8.55 -8.90
CA SER A 51 -4.70 -7.35 -8.34
C SER A 51 -5.48 -6.11 -8.73
N THR A 52 -5.42 -5.10 -7.86
CA THR A 52 -5.99 -3.78 -8.12
C THR A 52 -5.21 -2.71 -7.38
N PHE A 53 -5.26 -1.49 -7.87
CA PHE A 53 -4.89 -0.30 -7.10
C PHE A 53 -6.15 0.46 -6.73
N LEU A 54 -6.27 0.86 -5.48
CA LEU A 54 -7.29 1.77 -5.00
C LEU A 54 -6.67 3.12 -4.75
N VAL A 55 -7.34 4.18 -5.21
CA VAL A 55 -6.77 5.53 -5.23
C VAL A 55 -7.77 6.56 -4.73
N ILE A 56 -7.26 7.71 -4.31
CA ILE A 56 -8.05 8.88 -3.94
C ILE A 56 -7.54 10.07 -4.74
N ASP A 57 -8.44 10.70 -5.51
CA ASP A 57 -8.12 11.89 -6.29
C ASP A 57 -7.90 13.11 -5.41
N ASP A 58 -7.06 14.03 -5.90
CA ASP A 58 -6.95 15.36 -5.34
C ASP A 58 -8.13 16.22 -5.87
N PRO A 59 -9.04 16.64 -4.99
CA PRO A 59 -10.17 17.46 -5.44
C PRO A 59 -9.75 18.87 -5.91
N ALA A 60 -8.56 19.31 -5.54
CA ALA A 60 -8.05 20.64 -5.90
C ALA A 60 -7.28 20.65 -7.21
N VAL A 61 -6.74 19.52 -7.65
CA VAL A 61 -5.89 19.44 -8.85
C VAL A 61 -6.33 18.25 -9.71
N LYS A 62 -7.00 18.57 -10.83
CA LYS A 62 -7.47 17.54 -11.76
C LYS A 62 -6.32 16.64 -12.22
N GLY A 63 -6.54 15.35 -12.22
CA GLY A 63 -5.57 14.35 -12.68
C GLY A 63 -4.50 13.98 -11.65
N ARG A 64 -4.49 14.61 -10.47
CA ARG A 64 -3.55 14.30 -9.40
C ARG A 64 -4.16 13.33 -8.40
N LEU A 65 -3.37 12.40 -7.90
CA LEU A 65 -3.76 11.50 -6.80
C LEU A 65 -3.15 11.97 -5.48
N LEU A 66 -3.92 11.85 -4.41
CA LEU A 66 -3.45 12.10 -3.04
C LEU A 66 -2.99 10.82 -2.35
N ALA A 67 -3.52 9.68 -2.73
CA ALA A 67 -3.22 8.44 -2.05
C ALA A 67 -3.45 7.24 -2.97
N SER A 68 -2.74 6.15 -2.69
CA SER A 68 -2.82 4.91 -3.46
C SER A 68 -2.49 3.72 -2.57
N VAL A 69 -3.06 2.57 -2.87
CA VAL A 69 -2.71 1.30 -2.25
C VAL A 69 -2.87 0.17 -3.28
N TYR A 70 -1.95 -0.78 -3.24
CA TYR A 70 -2.02 -2.02 -4.00
C TYR A 70 -2.71 -3.09 -3.18
N ALA A 71 -3.61 -3.85 -3.78
CA ALA A 71 -4.29 -4.97 -3.14
C ALA A 71 -4.37 -6.16 -4.08
N GLU A 72 -4.28 -7.37 -3.52
CA GLU A 72 -4.46 -8.61 -4.27
C GLU A 72 -5.23 -9.63 -3.43
N THR A 73 -5.86 -10.58 -4.12
CA THR A 73 -6.63 -11.65 -3.48
C THR A 73 -6.15 -13.02 -3.98
N HIS A 74 -5.92 -13.93 -3.04
CA HIS A 74 -5.52 -15.31 -3.33
C HIS A 74 -6.36 -16.24 -2.47
N GLY A 75 -7.38 -16.86 -3.08
CA GLY A 75 -8.32 -17.72 -2.36
C GLY A 75 -9.03 -16.93 -1.25
N ASP A 76 -8.88 -17.38 -0.01
CA ASP A 76 -9.49 -16.74 1.15
C ASP A 76 -8.60 -15.69 1.83
N ARG A 77 -7.45 -15.35 1.25
CA ARG A 77 -6.52 -14.38 1.80
C ARG A 77 -6.36 -13.17 0.88
N GLY A 78 -6.56 -11.98 1.47
CA GLY A 78 -6.20 -10.73 0.84
C GLY A 78 -4.81 -10.27 1.30
N TYR A 79 -4.18 -9.47 0.49
CA TYR A 79 -2.88 -8.86 0.79
C TYR A 79 -2.85 -7.45 0.24
N PHE A 80 -2.24 -6.52 0.96
CA PHE A 80 -2.00 -5.19 0.42
C PHE A 80 -0.58 -4.72 0.67
N ALA A 81 -0.13 -3.80 -0.17
CA ALA A 81 1.20 -3.22 -0.13
C ALA A 81 1.17 -1.81 -0.72
N MET A 82 2.30 -1.12 -0.62
CA MET A 82 2.45 0.21 -1.20
C MET A 82 1.34 1.18 -0.79
N LEU A 83 0.94 1.13 0.50
CA LEU A 83 0.05 2.12 1.07
C LEU A 83 0.77 3.46 1.10
N ALA A 84 0.29 4.41 0.33
CA ALA A 84 0.97 5.68 0.12
C ALA A 84 -0.01 6.84 0.22
N VAL A 85 0.35 7.84 1.01
CA VAL A 85 -0.37 9.12 1.10
C VAL A 85 0.63 10.23 0.80
N ASP A 86 0.24 11.16 -0.07
CA ASP A 86 1.06 12.33 -0.35
C ASP A 86 1.49 12.98 0.98
N PRO A 87 2.80 13.19 1.21
CA PRO A 87 3.30 13.70 2.50
C PRO A 87 2.67 15.03 2.92
N ALA A 88 2.24 15.86 1.97
CA ALA A 88 1.54 17.11 2.27
C ALA A 88 0.13 16.90 2.84
N HIS A 89 -0.42 15.70 2.75
CA HIS A 89 -1.79 15.37 3.15
C HIS A 89 -1.85 14.24 4.19
N GLN A 90 -0.73 13.87 4.80
CA GLN A 90 -0.71 12.90 5.89
C GLN A 90 -1.41 13.46 7.13
N GLY A 91 -1.95 12.56 7.95
CA GLY A 91 -2.71 12.95 9.14
C GLY A 91 -4.15 13.41 8.86
N THR A 92 -4.65 13.23 7.65
CA THR A 92 -6.01 13.64 7.24
C THR A 92 -6.99 12.47 7.10
N GLY A 93 -6.59 11.25 7.51
CA GLY A 93 -7.44 10.06 7.48
C GLY A 93 -7.46 9.29 6.16
N LEU A 94 -6.63 9.66 5.18
CA LEU A 94 -6.62 8.99 3.88
C LEU A 94 -6.14 7.55 3.97
N ALA A 95 -5.13 7.26 4.78
CA ALA A 95 -4.64 5.89 4.98
C ALA A 95 -5.74 4.99 5.56
N ARG A 96 -6.47 5.46 6.57
CA ARG A 96 -7.61 4.75 7.15
C ARG A 96 -8.65 4.40 6.10
N ARG A 97 -8.99 5.35 5.25
CA ARG A 97 -9.98 5.16 4.19
C ARG A 97 -9.54 4.13 3.17
N LEU A 98 -8.25 4.14 2.79
CA LEU A 98 -7.69 3.12 1.88
C LEU A 98 -7.70 1.73 2.52
N ILE A 99 -7.29 1.61 3.78
CA ILE A 99 -7.32 0.32 4.49
C ILE A 99 -8.76 -0.22 4.54
N GLN A 100 -9.73 0.63 4.88
CA GLN A 100 -11.13 0.23 4.89
C GLN A 100 -11.60 -0.24 3.51
N ALA A 101 -11.22 0.46 2.46
CA ALA A 101 -11.59 0.08 1.09
C ALA A 101 -10.94 -1.25 0.67
N VAL A 102 -9.71 -1.52 1.09
CA VAL A 102 -9.04 -2.81 0.87
C VAL A 102 -9.79 -3.93 1.61
N GLU A 103 -10.18 -3.70 2.87
CA GLU A 103 -10.96 -4.68 3.63
C GLU A 103 -12.27 -5.01 2.91
N ASP A 104 -13.01 -3.99 2.47
CA ASP A 104 -14.28 -4.17 1.77
C ASP A 104 -14.10 -4.92 0.44
N HIS A 105 -13.05 -4.57 -0.30
CA HIS A 105 -12.69 -5.26 -1.55
C HIS A 105 -12.41 -6.75 -1.31
N CYS A 106 -11.61 -7.05 -0.29
CA CYS A 106 -11.25 -8.43 0.03
C CYS A 106 -12.44 -9.23 0.57
N ARG A 107 -13.31 -8.63 1.40
CA ARG A 107 -14.55 -9.29 1.85
C ARG A 107 -15.45 -9.63 0.68
N THR A 108 -15.63 -8.71 -0.25
CA THR A 108 -16.45 -8.95 -1.47
C THR A 108 -15.86 -10.07 -2.31
N ALA A 109 -14.55 -10.24 -2.33
CA ALA A 109 -13.87 -11.33 -3.03
C ALA A 109 -13.89 -12.66 -2.26
N GLY A 110 -14.47 -12.72 -1.06
CA GLY A 110 -14.57 -13.95 -0.26
C GLY A 110 -13.38 -14.19 0.67
N CYS A 111 -12.53 -13.20 0.88
CA CYS A 111 -11.38 -13.35 1.79
C CYS A 111 -11.82 -13.37 3.25
N SER A 112 -11.20 -14.23 4.04
CA SER A 112 -11.40 -14.32 5.49
C SER A 112 -10.34 -13.57 6.29
N HIS A 113 -9.20 -13.28 5.69
CA HIS A 113 -8.07 -12.61 6.31
C HIS A 113 -7.45 -11.60 5.36
N LEU A 114 -6.86 -10.55 5.94
CA LEU A 114 -6.10 -9.54 5.22
C LEU A 114 -4.69 -9.50 5.79
N ASP A 115 -3.70 -9.63 4.93
CA ASP A 115 -2.29 -9.70 5.28
C ASP A 115 -1.53 -8.49 4.75
N LEU A 116 -0.44 -8.15 5.44
CA LEU A 116 0.54 -7.18 4.98
C LEU A 116 1.93 -7.54 5.48
N ASP A 117 2.94 -6.99 4.82
CA ASP A 117 4.33 -7.03 5.26
C ASP A 117 4.84 -5.61 5.47
N MET A 118 5.78 -5.44 6.39
CA MET A 118 6.52 -4.19 6.55
C MET A 118 7.97 -4.49 6.88
N ILE A 119 8.85 -3.53 6.63
CA ILE A 119 10.26 -3.68 6.95
C ILE A 119 10.49 -3.30 8.42
N ASN A 120 11.24 -4.12 9.16
CA ASN A 120 11.46 -3.95 10.60
C ASN A 120 12.07 -2.61 10.99
N LEU A 121 12.76 -1.94 10.08
CA LEU A 121 13.36 -0.62 10.33
C LEU A 121 12.32 0.52 10.35
N ARG A 122 11.10 0.27 9.87
CA ARG A 122 9.96 1.17 10.03
C ARG A 122 9.27 0.90 11.37
N THR A 123 9.93 1.31 12.44
CA THR A 123 9.58 0.94 13.83
C THR A 123 8.22 1.47 14.29
N GLU A 124 7.66 2.49 13.62
CA GLU A 124 6.34 3.04 13.90
C GLU A 124 5.17 2.23 13.32
N LEU A 125 5.43 1.40 12.31
CA LEU A 125 4.36 0.73 11.56
C LEU A 125 3.65 -0.38 12.32
N PRO A 126 4.30 -1.24 13.12
CA PRO A 126 3.56 -2.25 13.88
C PRO A 126 2.45 -1.68 14.76
N ALA A 127 2.74 -0.63 15.50
CA ALA A 127 1.73 0.05 16.33
C ALA A 127 0.66 0.73 15.47
N PHE A 128 1.04 1.31 14.34
CA PHE A 128 0.10 1.92 13.39
C PHE A 128 -0.93 0.89 12.91
N TYR A 129 -0.47 -0.25 12.43
CA TYR A 129 -1.38 -1.29 11.92
C TYR A 129 -2.14 -2.02 13.03
N ALA A 130 -1.56 -2.14 14.23
CA ALA A 130 -2.26 -2.72 15.37
C ALA A 130 -3.56 -1.97 15.69
N ARG A 131 -3.60 -0.67 15.48
CA ARG A 131 -4.81 0.14 15.68
C ARG A 131 -5.96 -0.24 14.73
N PHE A 132 -5.64 -0.89 13.60
CA PHE A 132 -6.63 -1.39 12.65
C PHE A 132 -6.97 -2.87 12.86
N GLY A 133 -6.44 -3.48 13.91
CA GLY A 133 -6.73 -4.87 14.25
C GLY A 133 -5.72 -5.89 13.73
N PHE A 134 -4.63 -5.44 13.09
CA PHE A 134 -3.58 -6.35 12.63
C PHE A 134 -2.72 -6.84 13.78
N GLN A 135 -2.33 -8.11 13.72
CA GLN A 135 -1.41 -8.74 14.67
C GLN A 135 -0.23 -9.34 13.91
N GLN A 136 0.93 -9.29 14.54
CA GLN A 136 2.12 -9.93 13.96
C GLN A 136 1.94 -11.44 13.95
N ILE A 137 2.19 -12.07 12.80
CA ILE A 137 2.09 -13.52 12.62
C ILE A 137 3.43 -14.18 12.32
N GLY A 138 4.46 -13.41 12.04
CA GLY A 138 5.78 -13.96 11.75
C GLY A 138 6.71 -12.92 11.16
N THR A 139 7.82 -13.42 10.64
CA THR A 139 8.83 -12.63 9.92
C THR A 139 9.24 -13.35 8.65
N ALA A 140 9.86 -12.63 7.73
CA ALA A 140 10.41 -13.20 6.51
C ALA A 140 11.66 -12.42 6.10
N GLU A 141 12.55 -13.08 5.35
CA GLU A 141 13.72 -12.42 4.81
C GLU A 141 13.33 -11.45 3.69
N MET A 142 14.16 -10.44 3.46
CA MET A 142 14.02 -9.56 2.32
C MET A 142 14.32 -10.34 1.04
N GLY A 143 13.50 -10.09 0.00
CA GLY A 143 13.79 -10.64 -1.32
C GLY A 143 14.90 -9.85 -2.03
N ASP A 144 15.37 -10.40 -3.15
CA ASP A 144 16.47 -9.82 -3.95
C ASP A 144 16.06 -8.58 -4.76
N ARG A 145 14.79 -8.18 -4.71
CA ARG A 145 14.23 -7.05 -5.48
C ARG A 145 14.83 -5.71 -5.10
N HIS A 146 15.28 -5.57 -3.85
CA HIS A 146 15.69 -4.29 -3.30
C HIS A 146 17.19 -4.28 -3.05
N LYS A 147 17.81 -3.17 -3.39
CA LYS A 147 19.19 -2.91 -3.00
C LYS A 147 19.18 -2.37 -1.56
N LEU A 148 19.61 -3.21 -0.63
CA LEU A 148 19.59 -2.88 0.78
C LEU A 148 20.85 -2.13 1.17
N LEU A 149 20.69 -1.02 1.89
CA LEU A 149 21.79 -0.24 2.47
C LEU A 149 22.07 -0.66 3.90
N GLN A 150 21.15 -1.38 4.53
CA GLN A 150 21.29 -1.91 5.88
C GLN A 150 20.66 -3.30 5.94
N GLU A 151 21.11 -4.11 6.87
CA GLU A 151 20.49 -5.39 7.15
C GLU A 151 19.08 -5.17 7.73
N CYS A 152 18.10 -5.86 7.14
CA CYS A 152 16.71 -5.75 7.57
C CYS A 152 15.92 -7.01 7.17
N TYR A 153 14.73 -7.14 7.73
CA TYR A 153 13.81 -8.24 7.45
C TYR A 153 12.37 -7.71 7.40
N ARG A 154 11.44 -8.54 6.94
CA ARG A 154 10.03 -8.20 6.90
C ARG A 154 9.31 -8.72 8.14
N ILE A 155 8.43 -7.91 8.70
CA ILE A 155 7.46 -8.29 9.71
C ILE A 155 6.15 -8.57 8.98
N LYS A 156 5.54 -9.73 9.25
CA LYS A 156 4.26 -10.12 8.64
C LYS A 156 3.13 -9.90 9.64
N MET A 157 2.07 -9.26 9.20
CA MET A 157 0.89 -9.01 10.02
C MET A 157 -0.37 -9.49 9.30
N SER A 158 -1.39 -9.82 10.06
CA SER A 158 -2.67 -10.29 9.56
C SER A 158 -3.82 -9.86 10.46
N LYS A 159 -5.00 -9.75 9.89
CA LYS A 159 -6.24 -9.59 10.65
C LYS A 159 -7.35 -10.42 10.03
N PRO A 160 -8.31 -10.93 10.85
CA PRO A 160 -9.54 -11.54 10.32
C PRO A 160 -10.44 -10.44 9.74
N LEU A 161 -11.14 -10.78 8.68
CA LEU A 161 -12.11 -9.91 8.03
C LEU A 161 -13.54 -10.21 8.45
#